data_3e98f75f94f5f024671fa9cebd973ef2
#
_entry.id   3e98f75f94f5f024671fa9cebd973ef2
#
_cell.length_a   1.000
_cell.length_b   1.000
_cell.length_c   1.000
_cell.angle_alpha   90.00
_cell.angle_beta   90.00
_cell.angle_gamma   90.00
#
_symmetry.space_group_name_H-M   'P 1'
#
loop_
_entity.id
_entity.type
_entity.pdbx_description
1 polymer ?
#
loop_
_entity_poly.entity_id
_entity_poly.type
_entity_poly.pdbx_seq_one_letter_code
_entity_poly.pdbx_strand_id
1 'polypeptide(L)'
;MGKLFKAVAFVTIFSVLTRGLGFLLRIYLSRVLGAELLGSYQIAMSVFGVILTLIASGLPTIISRRVANLRAKSNYNACHKVVSSGLIIALSISIFVCVILFALPNVLLKIFTSTHSVTILYILLPSAIASSVYAILRGALWGQKKFFTISFAEFFEQVVRIIILFILVKLSLNMGYSERAGLSLSIASFISAIFVAIMYFKFGGKLSNPRGSFGGVLKTSTPITTIRTVSSLVTSIISIIIPARLMLYGYTSGEALAKFGIVMGMTFPLLMIPGTLISSIAVAIIPEISEQTTNIDKGVKNRETLKGQINLVLGLSCVISCVLLPAFLVLGKPIGVFLFNNEEAGTYLTMSAFLMVPMGLAQISSSVLNAIGLEMKSLKNYALSALFLFMCIYFLPKYLGVVALIIGMAGLSIITTILNFYMLKKRNLLSPKIYSTLLIMLIISAPSALLSRFIFNILNRFVPLFFSLSISGIISVLSVGLLSMVSNVGEVRLFTIKKLKKKTA
;
A
#
# COMPACT_ATOMS: atom_id res chain seq x y z
N MET A 1 -10.85 16.54 -24.04
CA MET A 1 -9.66 15.82 -23.55
C MET A 1 -8.78 16.61 -22.58
N GLY A 2 -8.52 17.92 -22.77
CA GLY A 2 -7.60 18.69 -21.92
C GLY A 2 -7.95 18.81 -20.43
N LYS A 3 -9.22 18.93 -20.05
CA LYS A 3 -9.64 19.05 -18.62
C LYS A 3 -9.44 17.74 -17.85
N LEU A 4 -9.74 16.59 -18.46
CA LEU A 4 -9.55 15.27 -17.83
C LEU A 4 -8.05 14.96 -17.66
N PHE A 5 -7.24 15.23 -18.69
CA PHE A 5 -5.80 15.05 -18.64
C PHE A 5 -5.15 15.89 -17.52
N LYS A 6 -5.55 17.18 -17.41
CA LYS A 6 -5.09 18.03 -16.30
C LYS A 6 -5.47 17.46 -14.93
N ALA A 7 -6.72 17.01 -14.77
CA ALA A 7 -7.17 16.40 -13.52
C ALA A 7 -6.35 15.16 -13.14
N VAL A 8 -6.11 14.25 -14.10
CA VAL A 8 -5.28 13.05 -13.89
C VAL A 8 -3.84 13.42 -13.54
N ALA A 9 -3.25 14.39 -14.24
CA ALA A 9 -1.89 14.87 -13.95
C ALA A 9 -1.78 15.43 -12.51
N PHE A 10 -2.72 16.25 -12.07
CA PHE A 10 -2.75 16.77 -10.70
C PHE A 10 -2.89 15.65 -9.66
N VAL A 11 -3.82 14.71 -9.85
CA VAL A 11 -3.99 13.56 -8.95
C VAL A 11 -2.69 12.78 -8.84
N THR A 12 -2.01 12.55 -9.96
CA THR A 12 -0.74 11.79 -9.98
C THR A 12 0.36 12.55 -9.23
N ILE A 13 0.53 13.86 -9.49
CA ILE A 13 1.55 14.70 -8.82
C ILE A 13 1.32 14.69 -7.31
N PHE A 14 0.10 15.02 -6.85
CA PHE A 14 -0.19 15.03 -5.41
C PHE A 14 -0.05 13.63 -4.78
N SER A 15 -0.44 12.55 -5.45
CA SER A 15 -0.22 11.20 -4.96
C SER A 15 1.26 10.86 -4.79
N VAL A 16 2.11 11.27 -5.73
CA VAL A 16 3.57 11.07 -5.61
C VAL A 16 4.14 11.89 -4.46
N LEU A 17 3.75 13.16 -4.34
CA LEU A 17 4.19 14.03 -3.25
C LEU A 17 3.76 13.49 -1.89
N THR A 18 2.50 13.08 -1.74
CA THR A 18 1.97 12.51 -0.49
C THR A 18 2.72 11.23 -0.08
N ARG A 19 2.99 10.35 -1.04
CA ARG A 19 3.77 9.11 -0.79
C ARG A 19 5.22 9.43 -0.43
N GLY A 20 5.85 10.38 -1.11
CA GLY A 20 7.19 10.87 -0.81
C GLY A 20 7.30 11.44 0.61
N LEU A 21 6.37 12.32 0.98
CA LEU A 21 6.30 12.86 2.35
C LEU A 21 6.05 11.76 3.39
N GLY A 22 5.18 10.80 3.09
CA GLY A 22 4.94 9.66 3.97
C GLY A 22 6.17 8.78 4.18
N PHE A 23 6.98 8.60 3.14
CA PHE A 23 8.25 7.91 3.22
C PHE A 23 9.29 8.67 4.05
N LEU A 24 9.43 9.98 3.82
CA LEU A 24 10.32 10.84 4.62
C LEU A 24 9.92 10.87 6.09
N LEU A 25 8.62 10.97 6.38
CA LEU A 25 8.09 10.87 7.74
C LEU A 25 8.48 9.54 8.40
N ARG A 26 8.42 8.44 7.67
CA ARG A 26 8.78 7.11 8.17
C ARG A 26 10.27 7.01 8.50
N ILE A 27 11.15 7.58 7.65
CA ILE A 27 12.57 7.68 7.92
C ILE A 27 12.80 8.48 9.21
N TYR A 28 12.15 9.62 9.33
CA TYR A 28 12.25 10.45 10.52
C TYR A 28 11.78 9.70 11.78
N LEU A 29 10.62 9.07 11.73
CA LEU A 29 10.10 8.28 12.84
C LEU A 29 11.04 7.14 13.23
N SER A 30 11.62 6.42 12.27
CA SER A 30 12.54 5.32 12.58
C SER A 30 13.80 5.79 13.32
N ARG A 31 14.29 6.99 13.01
CA ARG A 31 15.46 7.58 13.68
C ARG A 31 15.13 8.12 15.07
N VAL A 32 13.95 8.70 15.25
CA VAL A 32 13.54 9.32 16.53
C VAL A 32 13.04 8.27 17.52
N LEU A 33 12.28 7.28 17.06
CA LEU A 33 11.71 6.24 17.92
C LEU A 33 12.72 5.13 18.27
N GLY A 34 13.68 4.90 17.38
CA GLY A 34 14.47 3.67 17.44
C GLY A 34 13.64 2.43 17.06
N ALA A 35 14.27 1.27 17.05
CA ALA A 35 13.67 0.05 16.54
C ALA A 35 12.52 -0.49 17.40
N GLU A 36 12.66 -0.47 18.72
CA GLU A 36 11.69 -1.03 19.67
C GLU A 36 10.36 -0.25 19.68
N LEU A 37 10.44 1.07 19.89
CA LEU A 37 9.23 1.91 19.89
C LEU A 37 8.59 1.98 18.50
N LEU A 38 9.38 1.89 17.43
CA LEU A 38 8.87 1.78 16.08
C LEU A 38 8.09 0.46 15.90
N GLY A 39 8.56 -0.65 16.49
CA GLY A 39 7.84 -1.92 16.49
C GLY A 39 6.50 -1.81 17.21
N SER A 40 6.48 -1.23 18.40
CA SER A 40 5.25 -0.97 19.16
C SER A 40 4.27 -0.08 18.39
N TYR A 41 4.77 0.96 17.73
CA TYR A 41 3.99 1.83 16.87
C TYR A 41 3.40 1.07 15.66
N GLN A 42 4.17 0.19 15.00
CA GLN A 42 3.68 -0.61 13.86
C GLN A 42 2.57 -1.58 14.26
N ILE A 43 2.65 -2.19 15.46
CA ILE A 43 1.57 -3.04 15.97
C ILE A 43 0.29 -2.23 16.16
N ALA A 44 0.36 -1.10 16.84
CA ALA A 44 -0.79 -0.22 17.03
C ALA A 44 -1.40 0.23 15.70
N MET A 45 -0.56 0.64 14.75
CA MET A 45 -0.98 1.05 13.40
C MET A 45 -1.62 -0.10 12.60
N SER A 46 -1.18 -1.33 12.76
CA SER A 46 -1.78 -2.48 12.08
C SER A 46 -3.20 -2.77 12.57
N VAL A 47 -3.42 -2.70 13.88
CA VAL A 47 -4.76 -2.86 14.49
C VAL A 47 -5.65 -1.67 14.13
N PHE A 48 -5.14 -0.46 14.21
CA PHE A 48 -5.84 0.75 13.78
C PHE A 48 -6.24 0.68 12.29
N GLY A 49 -5.39 0.10 11.44
CA GLY A 49 -5.68 -0.18 10.03
C GLY A 49 -6.90 -1.10 9.84
N VAL A 50 -7.09 -2.11 10.69
CA VAL A 50 -8.30 -2.95 10.68
C VAL A 50 -9.54 -2.13 11.01
N ILE A 51 -9.45 -1.30 12.05
CA ILE A 51 -10.54 -0.42 12.48
C ILE A 51 -10.93 0.50 11.31
N LEU A 52 -9.97 1.17 10.68
CA LEU A 52 -10.21 2.04 9.53
C LEU A 52 -10.81 1.27 8.34
N THR A 53 -10.37 0.03 8.11
CA THR A 53 -10.88 -0.79 7.01
C THR A 53 -12.33 -1.19 7.28
N LEU A 54 -12.66 -1.54 8.49
CA LEU A 54 -14.03 -1.87 8.90
C LEU A 54 -14.98 -0.67 8.73
N ILE A 55 -14.54 0.53 9.13
CA ILE A 55 -15.35 1.75 9.12
C ILE A 55 -15.48 2.35 7.74
N ALA A 56 -14.38 2.39 6.97
CA ALA A 56 -14.23 3.32 5.85
C ALA A 56 -13.83 2.68 4.52
N SER A 57 -13.82 1.36 4.36
CA SER A 57 -13.29 0.78 3.11
C SER A 57 -14.31 0.61 1.99
N GLY A 58 -15.50 0.12 2.29
CA GLY A 58 -16.56 -0.12 1.29
C GLY A 58 -17.46 1.08 1.05
N LEU A 59 -17.81 1.79 2.12
CA LEU A 59 -18.72 2.93 2.09
C LEU A 59 -18.31 4.03 1.11
N PRO A 60 -17.06 4.57 1.12
CA PRO A 60 -16.68 5.65 0.20
C PRO A 60 -16.81 5.26 -1.28
N THR A 61 -16.49 4.01 -1.60
CA THR A 61 -16.60 3.49 -2.97
C THR A 61 -18.06 3.48 -3.45
N ILE A 62 -18.98 3.00 -2.61
CA ILE A 62 -20.40 2.94 -2.94
C ILE A 62 -21.01 4.34 -2.99
N ILE A 63 -20.64 5.23 -2.06
CA ILE A 63 -21.11 6.62 -2.06
C ILE A 63 -20.66 7.32 -3.32
N SER A 64 -19.38 7.19 -3.71
CA SER A 64 -18.86 7.76 -4.94
C SER A 64 -19.65 7.33 -6.17
N ARG A 65 -19.89 6.01 -6.32
CA ARG A 65 -20.70 5.47 -7.42
C ARG A 65 -22.13 6.02 -7.44
N ARG A 66 -22.82 6.00 -6.28
CA ARG A 66 -24.20 6.45 -6.19
C ARG A 66 -24.33 7.94 -6.43
N VAL A 67 -23.43 8.76 -5.85
CA VAL A 67 -23.41 10.20 -6.08
C VAL A 67 -23.17 10.52 -7.54
N ALA A 68 -22.22 9.84 -8.22
CA ALA A 68 -21.97 10.03 -9.65
C ALA A 68 -23.22 9.70 -10.49
N ASN A 69 -23.87 8.56 -10.22
CA ASN A 69 -25.08 8.14 -10.94
C ASN A 69 -26.27 9.08 -10.71
N LEU A 70 -26.49 9.51 -9.47
CA LEU A 70 -27.60 10.40 -9.12
C LEU A 70 -27.40 11.81 -9.68
N ARG A 71 -26.15 12.31 -9.69
CA ARG A 71 -25.83 13.59 -10.35
C ARG A 71 -26.02 13.53 -11.85
N ALA A 72 -25.70 12.42 -12.51
CA ALA A 72 -25.98 12.24 -13.93
C ALA A 72 -27.48 12.31 -14.25
N LYS A 73 -28.33 11.98 -13.26
CA LYS A 73 -29.79 12.10 -13.33
C LYS A 73 -30.31 13.44 -12.76
N SER A 74 -29.44 14.41 -12.46
CA SER A 74 -29.77 15.71 -11.84
C SER A 74 -30.53 15.61 -10.50
N ASN A 75 -30.47 14.46 -9.82
CA ASN A 75 -31.17 14.24 -8.55
C ASN A 75 -30.26 14.56 -7.35
N TYR A 76 -30.06 15.85 -7.08
CA TYR A 76 -29.18 16.34 -6.02
C TYR A 76 -29.69 16.00 -4.61
N ASN A 77 -31.00 16.01 -4.39
CA ASN A 77 -31.59 15.65 -3.10
C ASN A 77 -31.29 14.21 -2.70
N ALA A 78 -31.37 13.28 -3.66
CA ALA A 78 -30.99 11.89 -3.42
C ALA A 78 -29.48 11.75 -3.16
N CYS A 79 -28.63 12.56 -3.78
CA CYS A 79 -27.19 12.61 -3.45
C CYS A 79 -26.96 12.93 -1.97
N HIS A 80 -27.64 13.96 -1.46
CA HIS A 80 -27.51 14.39 -0.07
C HIS A 80 -27.98 13.28 0.90
N LYS A 81 -29.11 12.61 0.60
CA LYS A 81 -29.60 11.46 1.38
C LYS A 81 -28.58 10.32 1.45
N VAL A 82 -27.95 9.98 0.33
CA VAL A 82 -26.95 8.92 0.26
C VAL A 82 -25.71 9.26 1.09
N VAL A 83 -25.22 10.51 1.02
CA VAL A 83 -24.08 10.96 1.81
C VAL A 83 -24.39 10.96 3.30
N SER A 84 -25.56 11.50 3.69
CA SER A 84 -26.01 11.49 5.10
C SER A 84 -26.19 10.07 5.63
N SER A 85 -26.72 9.14 4.83
CA SER A 85 -26.79 7.72 5.20
C SER A 85 -25.41 7.14 5.46
N GLY A 86 -24.45 7.42 4.57
CA GLY A 86 -23.07 6.96 4.74
C GLY A 86 -22.39 7.52 5.98
N LEU A 87 -22.61 8.82 6.28
CA LEU A 87 -22.06 9.46 7.49
C LEU A 87 -22.62 8.80 8.76
N ILE A 88 -23.92 8.58 8.82
CA ILE A 88 -24.54 7.94 10.01
C ILE A 88 -24.02 6.52 10.18
N ILE A 89 -23.96 5.72 9.12
CA ILE A 89 -23.44 4.34 9.19
C ILE A 89 -21.99 4.35 9.68
N ALA A 90 -21.13 5.18 9.06
CA ALA A 90 -19.72 5.21 9.39
C ALA A 90 -19.46 5.73 10.81
N LEU A 91 -20.18 6.78 11.24
CA LEU A 91 -20.10 7.31 12.61
C LEU A 91 -20.60 6.30 13.63
N SER A 92 -21.74 5.64 13.40
CA SER A 92 -22.26 4.62 14.32
C SER A 92 -21.29 3.46 14.50
N ILE A 93 -20.70 2.95 13.40
CA ILE A 93 -19.72 1.87 13.48
C ILE A 93 -18.45 2.36 14.19
N SER A 94 -17.95 3.57 13.89
CA SER A 94 -16.72 4.08 14.51
C SER A 94 -16.88 4.32 16.00
N ILE A 95 -18.00 4.92 16.43
CA ILE A 95 -18.31 5.13 17.85
C ILE A 95 -18.46 3.80 18.56
N PHE A 96 -19.19 2.85 17.98
CA PHE A 96 -19.39 1.52 18.55
C PHE A 96 -18.06 0.78 18.76
N VAL A 97 -17.19 0.77 17.74
CA VAL A 97 -15.86 0.14 17.84
C VAL A 97 -14.99 0.84 18.88
N CYS A 98 -14.99 2.18 18.91
CA CYS A 98 -14.25 2.93 19.92
C CYS A 98 -14.72 2.61 21.33
N VAL A 99 -16.04 2.62 21.59
CA VAL A 99 -16.63 2.32 22.91
C VAL A 99 -16.24 0.91 23.35
N ILE A 100 -16.36 -0.09 22.49
CA ILE A 100 -15.95 -1.48 22.80
C ILE A 100 -14.47 -1.55 23.19
N LEU A 101 -13.59 -0.94 22.39
CA LEU A 101 -12.16 -1.01 22.66
C LEU A 101 -11.75 -0.25 23.92
N PHE A 102 -12.42 0.88 24.23
CA PHE A 102 -12.22 1.58 25.51
C PHE A 102 -12.74 0.80 26.70
N ALA A 103 -13.80 0.00 26.53
CA ALA A 103 -14.37 -0.82 27.61
C ALA A 103 -13.57 -2.10 27.89
N LEU A 104 -12.65 -2.50 27.02
CA LEU A 104 -11.91 -3.77 27.11
C LEU A 104 -10.38 -3.60 27.29
N PRO A 105 -9.87 -2.74 28.21
CA PRO A 105 -8.44 -2.49 28.37
C PRO A 105 -7.65 -3.77 28.73
N ASN A 106 -8.20 -4.57 29.63
CA ASN A 106 -7.53 -5.80 30.10
C ASN A 106 -7.36 -6.86 28.99
N VAL A 107 -8.28 -6.87 28.02
CA VAL A 107 -8.19 -7.78 26.84
C VAL A 107 -7.08 -7.32 25.92
N LEU A 108 -7.00 -6.02 25.66
CA LEU A 108 -5.95 -5.45 24.82
C LEU A 108 -4.55 -5.65 25.44
N LEU A 109 -4.41 -5.42 26.76
CA LEU A 109 -3.15 -5.66 27.47
C LEU A 109 -2.70 -7.13 27.45
N LYS A 110 -3.62 -8.08 27.38
CA LYS A 110 -3.29 -9.52 27.23
C LYS A 110 -2.89 -9.90 25.81
N ILE A 111 -3.43 -9.22 24.80
CA ILE A 111 -3.21 -9.51 23.40
C ILE A 111 -1.90 -8.87 22.90
N PHE A 112 -1.59 -7.66 23.38
CA PHE A 112 -0.41 -6.92 22.93
C PHE A 112 0.81 -7.26 23.77
N THR A 113 1.95 -7.42 23.10
CA THR A 113 3.25 -7.69 23.77
C THR A 113 3.79 -6.46 24.52
N SER A 114 3.31 -5.24 24.19
CA SER A 114 3.81 -3.99 24.75
C SER A 114 2.65 -3.09 25.18
N THR A 115 2.75 -2.53 26.39
CA THR A 115 1.84 -1.50 26.91
C THR A 115 1.88 -0.23 26.05
N HIS A 116 3.03 0.15 25.49
CA HIS A 116 3.15 1.27 24.56
C HIS A 116 2.25 1.11 23.34
N SER A 117 2.14 -0.12 22.77
CA SER A 117 1.24 -0.36 21.64
C SER A 117 -0.23 -0.11 21.97
N VAL A 118 -0.65 -0.46 23.19
CA VAL A 118 -2.03 -0.21 23.68
C VAL A 118 -2.26 1.28 23.85
N THR A 119 -1.34 2.00 24.50
CA THR A 119 -1.44 3.45 24.72
C THR A 119 -1.52 4.20 23.36
N ILE A 120 -0.68 3.84 22.40
CA ILE A 120 -0.71 4.42 21.06
C ILE A 120 -2.05 4.14 20.38
N LEU A 121 -2.59 2.92 20.50
CA LEU A 121 -3.89 2.58 19.94
C LEU A 121 -5.00 3.44 20.54
N TYR A 122 -5.02 3.65 21.88
CA TYR A 122 -5.99 4.52 22.51
C TYR A 122 -5.91 5.97 22.03
N ILE A 123 -4.71 6.50 21.82
CA ILE A 123 -4.52 7.84 21.24
C ILE A 123 -5.04 7.91 19.80
N LEU A 124 -5.00 6.80 19.07
CA LEU A 124 -5.48 6.72 17.68
C LEU A 124 -7.01 6.54 17.58
N LEU A 125 -7.68 5.91 18.57
CA LEU A 125 -9.12 5.61 18.50
C LEU A 125 -10.00 6.84 18.17
N PRO A 126 -9.83 8.02 18.80
CA PRO A 126 -10.64 9.18 18.43
C PRO A 126 -10.50 9.58 16.96
N SER A 127 -9.33 9.38 16.38
CA SER A 127 -9.10 9.68 14.94
C SER A 127 -9.87 8.75 14.00
N ALA A 128 -10.31 7.57 14.46
CA ALA A 128 -11.18 6.69 13.68
C ALA A 128 -12.52 7.37 13.36
N ILE A 129 -13.05 8.17 14.31
CA ILE A 129 -14.29 8.95 14.12
C ILE A 129 -14.05 10.04 13.05
N ALA A 130 -12.97 10.80 13.18
CA ALA A 130 -12.60 11.82 12.18
C ALA A 130 -12.34 11.20 10.78
N SER A 131 -11.61 10.08 10.74
CA SER A 131 -11.35 9.34 9.51
C SER A 131 -12.60 8.78 8.85
N SER A 132 -13.64 8.42 9.65
CA SER A 132 -14.93 7.98 9.11
C SER A 132 -15.65 9.12 8.36
N VAL A 133 -15.69 10.30 8.93
CA VAL A 133 -16.26 11.51 8.31
C VAL A 133 -15.46 11.85 7.03
N TYR A 134 -14.14 11.92 7.15
CA TYR A 134 -13.25 12.18 6.04
C TYR A 134 -13.50 11.23 4.87
N ALA A 135 -13.55 9.92 5.13
CA ALA A 135 -13.71 8.91 4.10
C ALA A 135 -15.04 9.03 3.33
N ILE A 136 -16.14 9.31 4.03
CA ILE A 136 -17.47 9.46 3.43
C ILE A 136 -17.54 10.70 2.57
N LEU A 137 -17.09 11.85 3.08
CA LEU A 137 -17.12 13.12 2.36
C LEU A 137 -16.13 13.11 1.17
N ARG A 138 -14.97 12.45 1.32
CA ARG A 138 -14.06 12.16 0.21
C ARG A 138 -14.75 11.35 -0.87
N GLY A 139 -15.49 10.30 -0.52
CA GLY A 139 -16.29 9.51 -1.46
C GLY A 139 -17.32 10.35 -2.20
N ALA A 140 -18.01 11.26 -1.49
CA ALA A 140 -18.97 12.18 -2.08
C ALA A 140 -18.32 13.14 -3.09
N LEU A 141 -17.20 13.78 -2.72
CA LEU A 141 -16.44 14.67 -3.59
C LEU A 141 -15.86 13.92 -4.82
N TRP A 142 -15.46 12.65 -4.65
CA TRP A 142 -15.02 11.81 -5.76
C TRP A 142 -16.16 11.57 -6.76
N GLY A 143 -17.36 11.26 -6.29
CA GLY A 143 -18.56 11.16 -7.10
C GLY A 143 -18.96 12.48 -7.77
N GLN A 144 -18.59 13.61 -7.18
CA GLN A 144 -18.74 14.95 -7.77
C GLN A 144 -17.64 15.31 -8.77
N LYS A 145 -16.67 14.43 -9.03
CA LYS A 145 -15.49 14.65 -9.90
C LYS A 145 -14.57 15.79 -9.41
N LYS A 146 -14.55 16.07 -8.10
CA LYS A 146 -13.68 17.09 -7.47
C LYS A 146 -12.30 16.50 -7.12
N PHE A 147 -11.64 15.88 -8.10
CA PHE A 147 -10.40 15.11 -7.92
C PHE A 147 -9.25 15.94 -7.33
N PHE A 148 -9.09 17.20 -7.77
CA PHE A 148 -8.06 18.08 -7.23
C PHE A 148 -8.21 18.28 -5.72
N THR A 149 -9.43 18.60 -5.26
CA THR A 149 -9.70 18.87 -3.83
C THR A 149 -9.36 17.65 -2.96
N ILE A 150 -9.62 16.45 -3.46
CA ILE A 150 -9.35 15.20 -2.73
C ILE A 150 -7.85 14.95 -2.64
N SER A 151 -7.14 15.04 -3.78
CA SER A 151 -5.69 14.82 -3.81
C SER A 151 -4.93 15.87 -3.00
N PHE A 152 -5.41 17.12 -3.01
CA PHE A 152 -4.89 18.17 -2.16
C PHE A 152 -5.17 17.89 -0.68
N ALA A 153 -6.35 17.39 -0.32
CA ALA A 153 -6.69 17.04 1.07
C ALA A 153 -5.77 15.92 1.62
N GLU A 154 -5.48 14.90 0.82
CA GLU A 154 -4.53 13.84 1.19
C GLU A 154 -3.11 14.38 1.41
N PHE A 155 -2.65 15.26 0.53
CA PHE A 155 -1.37 15.95 0.66
C PHE A 155 -1.34 16.85 1.89
N PHE A 156 -2.39 17.65 2.09
CA PHE A 156 -2.56 18.57 3.22
C PHE A 156 -2.52 17.80 4.56
N GLU A 157 -3.24 16.69 4.67
CA GLU A 157 -3.20 15.83 5.86
C GLU A 157 -1.77 15.39 6.20
N GLN A 158 -1.00 14.98 5.19
CA GLN A 158 0.37 14.53 5.39
C GLN A 158 1.29 15.68 5.83
N VAL A 159 1.15 16.85 5.23
CA VAL A 159 1.91 18.06 5.63
C VAL A 159 1.57 18.48 7.06
N VAL A 160 0.29 18.56 7.40
CA VAL A 160 -0.19 18.90 8.74
C VAL A 160 0.35 17.89 9.77
N ARG A 161 0.30 16.60 9.47
CA ARG A 161 0.83 15.56 10.34
C ARG A 161 2.31 15.74 10.63
N ILE A 162 3.12 16.05 9.60
CA ILE A 162 4.55 16.29 9.75
C ILE A 162 4.79 17.51 10.63
N ILE A 163 4.10 18.63 10.36
CA ILE A 163 4.23 19.87 11.14
C ILE A 163 3.88 19.62 12.62
N ILE A 164 2.75 18.97 12.88
CA ILE A 164 2.31 18.66 14.24
C ILE A 164 3.32 17.76 14.94
N LEU A 165 3.83 16.73 14.25
CA LEU A 165 4.85 15.85 14.83
C LEU A 165 6.10 16.63 15.26
N PHE A 166 6.62 17.53 14.39
CA PHE A 166 7.77 18.36 14.74
C PHE A 166 7.49 19.28 15.92
N ILE A 167 6.30 19.84 16.02
CA ILE A 167 5.89 20.66 17.16
C ILE A 167 5.86 19.79 18.43
N LEU A 168 5.18 18.64 18.39
CA LEU A 168 5.05 17.74 19.55
C LEU A 168 6.40 17.17 20.02
N VAL A 169 7.34 16.93 19.10
CA VAL A 169 8.68 16.47 19.45
C VAL A 169 9.48 17.56 20.19
N LYS A 170 9.30 18.84 19.82
CA LYS A 170 9.96 19.97 20.48
C LYS A 170 9.34 20.36 21.82
N LEU A 171 8.05 20.09 22.01
CA LEU A 171 7.38 20.35 23.28
C LEU A 171 7.81 19.33 24.35
N SER A 172 8.13 19.82 25.55
CA SER A 172 8.46 18.98 26.71
C SER A 172 7.18 18.37 27.33
N LEU A 173 6.56 17.43 26.61
CA LEU A 173 5.39 16.71 27.08
C LEU A 173 5.82 15.47 27.87
N ASN A 174 5.08 15.13 28.91
CA ASN A 174 5.24 13.85 29.65
C ASN A 174 4.66 12.65 28.85
N MET A 175 5.06 12.53 27.58
CA MET A 175 4.61 11.49 26.65
C MET A 175 5.82 10.95 25.86
N GLY A 176 5.82 9.65 25.60
CA GLY A 176 6.83 9.02 24.75
C GLY A 176 6.78 9.51 23.30
N TYR A 177 7.88 9.39 22.57
CA TYR A 177 7.94 9.80 21.17
C TYR A 177 6.98 9.02 20.26
N SER A 178 6.74 7.74 20.54
CA SER A 178 5.78 6.90 19.82
C SER A 178 4.33 7.35 20.02
N GLU A 179 4.00 7.81 21.20
CA GLU A 179 2.70 8.38 21.57
C GLU A 179 2.47 9.73 20.89
N ARG A 180 3.50 10.57 20.84
CA ARG A 180 3.49 11.84 20.08
C ARG A 180 3.27 11.60 18.58
N ALA A 181 3.87 10.54 18.03
CA ALA A 181 3.65 10.14 16.65
C ALA A 181 2.19 9.71 16.39
N GLY A 182 1.58 8.96 17.32
CA GLY A 182 0.15 8.63 17.30
C GLY A 182 -0.74 9.87 17.40
N LEU A 183 -0.42 10.78 18.32
CA LEU A 183 -1.16 12.02 18.55
C LEU A 183 -1.10 12.95 17.31
N SER A 184 0.06 13.04 16.66
CA SER A 184 0.21 13.82 15.42
C SER A 184 -0.72 13.34 14.31
N LEU A 185 -0.86 12.02 14.15
CA LEU A 185 -1.81 11.43 13.20
C LEU A 185 -3.25 11.73 13.58
N SER A 186 -3.59 11.60 14.88
CA SER A 186 -4.95 11.87 15.35
C SER A 186 -5.36 13.31 15.10
N ILE A 187 -4.53 14.28 15.45
CA ILE A 187 -4.82 15.71 15.24
C ILE A 187 -4.91 16.02 13.72
N ALA A 188 -3.97 15.50 12.92
CA ALA A 188 -3.99 15.69 11.47
C ALA A 188 -5.27 15.15 10.83
N SER A 189 -5.75 13.97 11.27
CA SER A 189 -7.00 13.39 10.78
C SER A 189 -8.23 14.24 11.11
N PHE A 190 -8.29 14.85 12.31
CA PHE A 190 -9.34 15.80 12.65
C PHE A 190 -9.31 17.05 11.78
N ILE A 191 -8.13 17.67 11.61
CA ILE A 191 -7.97 18.88 10.77
C ILE A 191 -8.35 18.57 9.31
N SER A 192 -7.93 17.42 8.82
CA SER A 192 -8.24 16.99 7.45
C SER A 192 -9.72 16.68 7.25
N ALA A 193 -10.38 16.09 8.25
CA ALA A 193 -11.82 15.85 8.22
C ALA A 193 -12.61 17.16 8.18
N ILE A 194 -12.20 18.16 8.99
CA ILE A 194 -12.80 19.49 8.98
C ILE A 194 -12.58 20.16 7.61
N PHE A 195 -11.36 20.10 7.07
CA PHE A 195 -11.07 20.67 5.75
C PHE A 195 -11.96 20.07 4.65
N VAL A 196 -12.09 18.74 4.61
CA VAL A 196 -12.92 18.04 3.60
C VAL A 196 -14.41 18.35 3.82
N ALA A 197 -14.85 18.52 5.07
CA ALA A 197 -16.23 18.93 5.39
C ALA A 197 -16.52 20.34 4.87
N ILE A 198 -15.62 21.30 5.11
CA ILE A 198 -15.76 22.67 4.58
C ILE A 198 -15.86 22.63 3.04
N MET A 199 -14.97 21.86 2.39
CA MET A 199 -15.01 21.72 0.93
C MET A 199 -16.29 21.08 0.43
N TYR A 200 -16.81 20.06 1.12
CA TYR A 200 -18.07 19.42 0.74
C TYR A 200 -19.24 20.41 0.76
N PHE A 201 -19.37 21.21 1.83
CA PHE A 201 -20.42 22.21 1.94
C PHE A 201 -20.23 23.36 0.93
N LYS A 202 -18.97 23.82 0.69
CA LYS A 202 -18.64 24.85 -0.31
C LYS A 202 -19.04 24.41 -1.72
N PHE A 203 -18.98 23.13 -2.05
CA PHE A 203 -19.42 22.59 -3.34
C PHE A 203 -20.91 22.23 -3.40
N GLY A 204 -21.72 22.81 -2.51
CA GLY A 204 -23.16 22.63 -2.51
C GLY A 204 -23.64 21.34 -1.86
N GLY A 205 -22.78 20.68 -1.09
CA GLY A 205 -23.18 19.55 -0.26
C GLY A 205 -24.13 20.00 0.87
N LYS A 206 -25.11 19.18 1.16
CA LYS A 206 -26.07 19.39 2.28
C LYS A 206 -26.26 18.08 3.03
N LEU A 207 -26.58 18.18 4.30
CA LEU A 207 -27.07 17.04 5.07
C LEU A 207 -28.58 16.95 4.92
N SER A 208 -29.10 15.77 4.76
CA SER A 208 -30.55 15.53 4.60
C SER A 208 -30.97 14.23 5.28
N ASN A 209 -32.28 14.07 5.52
CA ASN A 209 -32.80 12.89 6.18
C ASN A 209 -32.44 11.62 5.38
N PRO A 210 -31.75 10.64 5.99
CA PRO A 210 -31.23 9.44 5.30
C PRO A 210 -32.33 8.41 4.97
N ARG A 211 -33.59 8.63 5.39
CA ARG A 211 -34.71 7.69 5.16
C ARG A 211 -34.82 7.31 3.68
N GLY A 212 -34.93 6.00 3.41
CA GLY A 212 -35.02 5.43 2.08
C GLY A 212 -33.67 5.13 1.39
N SER A 213 -32.53 5.66 1.88
CA SER A 213 -31.20 5.38 1.30
C SER A 213 -30.34 4.48 2.17
N PHE A 214 -30.61 4.44 3.48
CA PHE A 214 -29.79 3.78 4.49
C PHE A 214 -29.56 2.28 4.22
N GLY A 215 -30.64 1.49 4.11
CA GLY A 215 -30.56 0.05 3.87
C GLY A 215 -29.86 -0.30 2.55
N GLY A 216 -30.12 0.50 1.52
CA GLY A 216 -29.46 0.30 0.22
C GLY A 216 -27.96 0.58 0.26
N VAL A 217 -27.50 1.60 0.97
CA VAL A 217 -26.05 1.90 1.14
C VAL A 217 -25.41 0.78 1.96
N LEU A 218 -25.99 0.39 3.09
CA LEU A 218 -25.47 -0.66 3.95
C LEU A 218 -25.34 -1.99 3.20
N LYS A 219 -26.41 -2.48 2.57
CA LYS A 219 -26.41 -3.76 1.83
C LYS A 219 -25.35 -3.81 0.72
N THR A 220 -25.12 -2.69 0.03
CA THR A 220 -24.16 -2.66 -1.08
C THR A 220 -22.72 -2.51 -0.62
N SER A 221 -22.46 -1.86 0.53
CA SER A 221 -21.10 -1.66 1.05
C SER A 221 -20.56 -2.86 1.84
N THR A 222 -21.44 -3.62 2.51
CA THR A 222 -21.06 -4.74 3.38
C THR A 222 -20.12 -5.76 2.69
N PRO A 223 -20.40 -6.29 1.48
CA PRO A 223 -19.51 -7.28 0.88
C PRO A 223 -18.08 -6.75 0.65
N ILE A 224 -17.96 -5.51 0.17
CA ILE A 224 -16.67 -4.87 -0.11
C ILE A 224 -15.91 -4.63 1.20
N THR A 225 -16.62 -4.15 2.22
CA THR A 225 -16.05 -3.92 3.56
C THR A 225 -15.56 -5.23 4.16
N THR A 226 -16.37 -6.30 4.12
CA THR A 226 -16.00 -7.61 4.68
C THR A 226 -14.73 -8.16 4.04
N ILE A 227 -14.63 -8.16 2.71
CA ILE A 227 -13.45 -8.67 2.00
C ILE A 227 -12.19 -7.90 2.41
N ARG A 228 -12.25 -6.57 2.45
CA ARG A 228 -11.12 -5.74 2.82
C ARG A 228 -10.75 -5.86 4.30
N THR A 229 -11.75 -5.98 5.19
CA THR A 229 -11.52 -6.17 6.63
C THR A 229 -10.84 -7.51 6.90
N VAL A 230 -11.28 -8.60 6.26
CA VAL A 230 -10.61 -9.90 6.38
C VAL A 230 -9.14 -9.82 5.96
N SER A 231 -8.84 -9.16 4.84
CA SER A 231 -7.45 -8.98 4.39
C SER A 231 -6.61 -8.14 5.38
N SER A 232 -7.22 -7.11 5.98
CA SER A 232 -6.57 -6.26 6.98
C SER A 232 -6.34 -7.00 8.31
N LEU A 233 -7.29 -7.85 8.71
CA LEU A 233 -7.17 -8.71 9.90
C LEU A 233 -5.97 -9.64 9.80
N VAL A 234 -5.73 -10.26 8.64
CA VAL A 234 -4.55 -11.12 8.43
C VAL A 234 -3.27 -10.35 8.78
N THR A 235 -3.09 -9.14 8.25
CA THR A 235 -1.92 -8.31 8.52
C THR A 235 -1.79 -7.93 9.99
N SER A 236 -2.89 -7.63 10.66
CA SER A 236 -2.90 -7.24 12.07
C SER A 236 -2.58 -8.43 12.99
N ILE A 237 -3.17 -9.59 12.74
CA ILE A 237 -2.91 -10.83 13.48
C ILE A 237 -1.41 -11.18 13.39
N ILE A 238 -0.82 -11.07 12.19
CA ILE A 238 0.60 -11.26 11.96
C ILE A 238 1.43 -10.32 12.84
N SER A 239 1.09 -9.03 12.83
CA SER A 239 1.82 -8.00 13.59
C SER A 239 1.77 -8.22 15.10
N ILE A 240 0.71 -8.81 15.61
CA ILE A 240 0.54 -9.11 17.04
C ILE A 240 1.28 -10.39 17.42
N ILE A 241 1.18 -11.43 16.59
CA ILE A 241 1.73 -12.75 16.91
C ILE A 241 3.26 -12.78 16.80
N ILE A 242 3.84 -12.10 15.82
CA ILE A 242 5.29 -12.20 15.56
C ILE A 242 6.14 -11.84 16.78
N PRO A 243 5.97 -10.69 17.47
CA PRO A 243 6.80 -10.38 18.62
C PRO A 243 6.71 -11.44 19.72
N ALA A 244 5.50 -11.92 20.01
CA ALA A 244 5.30 -12.99 21.00
C ALA A 244 6.00 -14.31 20.60
N ARG A 245 6.02 -14.64 19.30
CA ARG A 245 6.72 -15.84 18.81
C ARG A 245 8.23 -15.68 18.75
N LEU A 246 8.73 -14.47 18.53
CA LEU A 246 10.17 -14.17 18.58
C LEU A 246 10.75 -14.35 19.98
N MET A 247 9.97 -14.12 21.03
CA MET A 247 10.39 -14.40 22.40
C MET A 247 10.72 -15.91 22.61
N LEU A 248 10.11 -16.83 21.86
CA LEU A 248 10.44 -18.25 21.90
C LEU A 248 11.81 -18.58 21.29
N TYR A 249 12.39 -17.68 20.52
CA TYR A 249 13.75 -17.80 20.00
C TYR A 249 14.82 -17.44 21.06
N GLY A 250 14.40 -16.80 22.14
CA GLY A 250 15.27 -16.32 23.20
C GLY A 250 15.42 -14.80 23.27
N TYR A 251 14.69 -14.05 22.42
CA TYR A 251 14.66 -12.58 22.52
C TYR A 251 13.86 -12.12 23.74
N THR A 252 14.31 -11.05 24.38
CA THR A 252 13.50 -10.29 25.32
C THR A 252 12.33 -9.62 24.60
N SER A 253 11.31 -9.15 25.33
CA SER A 253 10.17 -8.43 24.73
C SER A 253 10.61 -7.22 23.92
N GLY A 254 11.57 -6.43 24.44
CA GLY A 254 12.11 -5.25 23.74
C GLY A 254 12.86 -5.62 22.46
N GLU A 255 13.72 -6.65 22.51
CA GLU A 255 14.42 -7.14 21.30
C GLU A 255 13.47 -7.69 20.26
N ALA A 256 12.45 -8.45 20.65
CA ALA A 256 11.45 -8.97 19.74
C ALA A 256 10.67 -7.83 19.02
N LEU A 257 10.31 -6.79 19.77
CA LEU A 257 9.69 -5.59 19.20
C LEU A 257 10.64 -4.83 18.28
N ALA A 258 11.93 -4.72 18.66
CA ALA A 258 12.96 -4.07 17.85
C ALA A 258 13.16 -4.82 16.52
N LYS A 259 13.31 -6.15 16.54
CA LYS A 259 13.42 -6.96 15.32
C LYS A 259 12.20 -6.82 14.41
N PHE A 260 11.01 -6.84 14.99
CA PHE A 260 9.77 -6.59 14.25
C PHE A 260 9.72 -5.18 13.66
N GLY A 261 10.10 -4.16 14.44
CA GLY A 261 10.19 -2.76 14.03
C GLY A 261 11.17 -2.54 12.87
N ILE A 262 12.34 -3.18 12.92
CA ILE A 262 13.34 -3.13 11.84
C ILE A 262 12.75 -3.71 10.54
N VAL A 263 12.15 -4.89 10.60
CA VAL A 263 11.64 -5.54 9.38
C VAL A 263 10.41 -4.81 8.86
N MET A 264 9.38 -4.57 9.68
CA MET A 264 8.10 -4.00 9.23
C MET A 264 8.10 -2.47 9.15
N GLY A 265 8.91 -1.81 9.99
CA GLY A 265 8.98 -0.35 10.05
C GLY A 265 10.02 0.27 9.13
N MET A 266 11.17 -0.39 8.92
CA MET A 266 12.28 0.14 8.13
C MET A 266 12.44 -0.59 6.79
N THR A 267 12.60 -1.91 6.80
CA THR A 267 12.92 -2.71 5.61
C THR A 267 11.75 -2.84 4.63
N PHE A 268 10.61 -3.29 5.11
CA PHE A 268 9.44 -3.61 4.28
C PHE A 268 8.90 -2.42 3.46
N PRO A 269 8.87 -1.18 3.96
CA PRO A 269 8.49 -0.02 3.17
C PRO A 269 9.35 0.23 1.95
N LEU A 270 10.64 -0.07 2.01
CA LEU A 270 11.55 0.02 0.86
C LEU A 270 11.19 -1.03 -0.20
N LEU A 271 10.92 -2.26 0.22
CA LEU A 271 10.49 -3.34 -0.68
C LEU A 271 9.16 -3.04 -1.38
N MET A 272 8.31 -2.19 -0.77
CA MET A 272 7.02 -1.78 -1.35
C MET A 272 7.14 -0.69 -2.43
N ILE A 273 8.32 -0.07 -2.63
CA ILE A 273 8.50 1.02 -3.61
C ILE A 273 8.08 0.57 -5.03
N PRO A 274 8.54 -0.57 -5.58
CA PRO A 274 8.08 -1.03 -6.89
C PRO A 274 6.57 -1.24 -6.95
N GLY A 275 5.98 -1.78 -5.88
CA GLY A 275 4.54 -2.00 -5.77
C GLY A 275 3.72 -0.71 -5.89
N THR A 276 4.26 0.45 -5.46
CA THR A 276 3.58 1.75 -5.63
C THR A 276 3.53 2.19 -7.09
N LEU A 277 4.60 1.93 -7.85
CA LEU A 277 4.65 2.20 -9.29
C LEU A 277 3.71 1.26 -10.06
N ILE A 278 3.72 -0.02 -9.71
CA ILE A 278 2.82 -1.05 -10.27
C ILE A 278 1.36 -0.68 -10.02
N SER A 279 1.02 -0.20 -8.81
CA SER A 279 -0.33 0.29 -8.49
C SER A 279 -0.77 1.42 -9.41
N SER A 280 0.12 2.34 -9.74
CA SER A 280 -0.19 3.47 -10.62
C SER A 280 -0.50 3.01 -12.05
N ILE A 281 0.23 2.02 -12.55
CA ILE A 281 -0.06 1.38 -13.85
C ILE A 281 -1.39 0.60 -13.79
N ALA A 282 -1.63 -0.12 -12.71
CA ALA A 282 -2.87 -0.86 -12.50
C ALA A 282 -4.09 0.07 -12.58
N VAL A 283 -4.06 1.20 -11.89
CA VAL A 283 -5.16 2.20 -11.93
C VAL A 283 -5.47 2.67 -13.36
N ALA A 284 -4.46 2.78 -14.23
CA ALA A 284 -4.64 3.22 -15.61
C ALA A 284 -5.20 2.12 -16.53
N ILE A 285 -4.77 0.86 -16.37
CA ILE A 285 -5.05 -0.23 -17.32
C ILE A 285 -6.19 -1.14 -16.87
N ILE A 286 -6.40 -1.30 -15.56
CA ILE A 286 -7.44 -2.19 -15.01
C ILE A 286 -8.86 -1.85 -15.51
N PRO A 287 -9.28 -0.56 -15.61
CA PRO A 287 -10.60 -0.23 -16.17
C PRO A 287 -10.76 -0.67 -17.63
N GLU A 288 -9.69 -0.56 -18.42
CA GLU A 288 -9.69 -0.98 -19.83
C GLU A 288 -9.82 -2.50 -19.97
N ILE A 289 -9.08 -3.27 -19.12
CA ILE A 289 -9.21 -4.73 -19.04
C ILE A 289 -10.64 -5.13 -18.68
N SER A 290 -11.25 -4.44 -17.70
CA SER A 290 -12.62 -4.73 -17.26
C SER A 290 -13.64 -4.43 -18.35
N GLU A 291 -13.49 -3.32 -19.08
CA GLU A 291 -14.34 -2.98 -20.22
C GLU A 291 -14.22 -4.01 -21.36
N GLN A 292 -12.99 -4.42 -21.69
CA GLN A 292 -12.76 -5.44 -22.73
C GLN A 292 -13.35 -6.79 -22.35
N THR A 293 -13.25 -7.19 -21.08
CA THR A 293 -13.87 -8.41 -20.59
C THR A 293 -15.38 -8.39 -20.80
N THR A 294 -16.03 -7.29 -20.42
CA THR A 294 -17.48 -7.11 -20.63
C THR A 294 -17.88 -7.11 -22.11
N ASN A 295 -17.05 -6.54 -22.98
CA ASN A 295 -17.31 -6.49 -24.42
C ASN A 295 -17.11 -7.86 -25.10
N ILE A 296 -16.19 -8.69 -24.60
CA ILE A 296 -16.01 -10.08 -25.04
C ILE A 296 -17.23 -10.92 -24.64
N ASP A 297 -17.74 -10.76 -23.42
CA ASP A 297 -18.95 -11.45 -22.96
C ASP A 297 -20.19 -11.09 -23.82
N LYS A 298 -20.17 -9.90 -24.46
CA LYS A 298 -21.20 -9.45 -25.43
C LYS A 298 -20.90 -9.82 -26.89
N GLY A 299 -19.81 -10.52 -27.16
CA GLY A 299 -19.41 -10.93 -28.50
C GLY A 299 -18.83 -9.82 -29.41
N VAL A 300 -18.48 -8.65 -28.86
CA VAL A 300 -18.08 -7.45 -29.60
C VAL A 300 -16.56 -7.32 -29.83
N LYS A 301 -15.71 -8.00 -29.04
CA LYS A 301 -14.24 -7.87 -29.12
C LYS A 301 -13.48 -9.19 -29.10
N ASN A 302 -12.24 -9.16 -29.64
CA ASN A 302 -11.37 -10.32 -29.75
C ASN A 302 -10.62 -10.58 -28.44
N ARG A 303 -10.59 -11.83 -28.00
CA ARG A 303 -9.91 -12.32 -26.79
C ARG A 303 -8.40 -12.15 -26.83
N GLU A 304 -7.79 -12.14 -28.01
CA GLU A 304 -6.35 -11.94 -28.19
C GLU A 304 -5.89 -10.54 -27.73
N THR A 305 -6.73 -9.51 -27.93
CA THR A 305 -6.45 -8.15 -27.48
C THR A 305 -6.40 -8.07 -25.95
N LEU A 306 -7.36 -8.72 -25.26
CA LEU A 306 -7.39 -8.81 -23.81
C LEU A 306 -6.16 -9.54 -23.28
N LYS A 307 -5.79 -10.68 -23.88
CA LYS A 307 -4.59 -11.45 -23.55
C LYS A 307 -3.34 -10.61 -23.71
N GLY A 308 -3.22 -9.85 -24.80
CA GLY A 308 -2.12 -8.93 -25.06
C GLY A 308 -1.96 -7.88 -23.95
N GLN A 309 -3.04 -7.24 -23.54
CA GLN A 309 -3.03 -6.22 -22.49
C GLN A 309 -2.68 -6.82 -21.12
N ILE A 310 -3.23 -7.97 -20.76
CA ILE A 310 -2.91 -8.66 -19.51
C ILE A 310 -1.42 -8.98 -19.45
N ASN A 311 -0.86 -9.54 -20.53
CA ASN A 311 0.56 -9.90 -20.56
C ASN A 311 1.47 -8.67 -20.57
N LEU A 312 1.08 -7.58 -21.22
CA LEU A 312 1.80 -6.31 -21.14
C LEU A 312 1.91 -5.80 -19.69
N VAL A 313 0.82 -5.81 -18.96
CA VAL A 313 0.80 -5.32 -17.56
C VAL A 313 1.61 -6.22 -16.63
N LEU A 314 1.52 -7.54 -16.81
CA LEU A 314 2.32 -8.51 -16.06
C LEU A 314 3.83 -8.33 -16.37
N GLY A 315 4.19 -8.17 -17.64
CA GLY A 315 5.57 -7.94 -18.07
C GLY A 315 6.14 -6.62 -17.55
N LEU A 316 5.38 -5.53 -17.62
CA LEU A 316 5.77 -4.24 -17.04
C LEU A 316 5.98 -4.36 -15.52
N SER A 317 5.12 -5.09 -14.82
CA SER A 317 5.27 -5.32 -13.38
C SER A 317 6.55 -6.10 -13.07
N CYS A 318 6.88 -7.10 -13.89
CA CYS A 318 8.14 -7.85 -13.77
C CYS A 318 9.35 -6.92 -13.93
N VAL A 319 9.38 -6.10 -14.98
CA VAL A 319 10.46 -5.13 -15.25
C VAL A 319 10.62 -4.16 -14.08
N ILE A 320 9.54 -3.52 -13.63
CA ILE A 320 9.57 -2.54 -12.53
C ILE A 320 10.07 -3.17 -11.23
N SER A 321 9.65 -4.40 -10.93
CA SER A 321 10.11 -5.12 -9.74
C SER A 321 11.60 -5.46 -9.80
N CYS A 322 12.12 -5.79 -10.98
CA CYS A 322 13.53 -6.15 -11.18
C CYS A 322 14.47 -4.94 -11.26
N VAL A 323 13.95 -3.74 -11.56
CA VAL A 323 14.80 -2.54 -11.72
C VAL A 323 15.53 -2.15 -10.44
N LEU A 324 14.87 -2.24 -9.28
CA LEU A 324 15.46 -1.90 -7.99
C LEU A 324 16.13 -3.10 -7.28
N LEU A 325 15.86 -4.31 -7.75
CA LEU A 325 16.39 -5.54 -7.15
C LEU A 325 17.93 -5.54 -7.00
N PRO A 326 18.73 -5.26 -8.04
CA PRO A 326 20.18 -5.28 -7.91
C PRO A 326 20.72 -4.22 -6.95
N ALA A 327 20.12 -3.03 -6.93
CA ALA A 327 20.51 -1.98 -6.00
C ALA A 327 20.29 -2.43 -4.55
N PHE A 328 19.15 -3.02 -4.20
CA PHE A 328 18.85 -3.45 -2.83
C PHE A 328 19.63 -4.69 -2.41
N LEU A 329 19.97 -5.58 -3.35
CA LEU A 329 20.84 -6.73 -3.08
C LEU A 329 22.25 -6.31 -2.65
N VAL A 330 22.78 -5.27 -3.25
CA VAL A 330 24.19 -4.87 -3.06
C VAL A 330 24.33 -3.70 -2.11
N LEU A 331 23.47 -2.69 -2.24
CA LEU A 331 23.52 -1.47 -1.45
C LEU A 331 22.63 -1.51 -0.21
N GLY A 332 21.98 -2.65 0.08
CA GLY A 332 21.03 -2.76 1.18
C GLY A 332 21.63 -2.34 2.53
N LYS A 333 22.80 -2.84 2.91
CA LYS A 333 23.47 -2.44 4.16
C LYS A 333 23.75 -0.93 4.20
N PRO A 334 24.46 -0.32 3.22
CA PRO A 334 24.68 1.12 3.20
C PRO A 334 23.38 1.93 3.20
N ILE A 335 22.32 1.47 2.52
CA ILE A 335 20.99 2.11 2.52
C ILE A 335 20.38 2.09 3.94
N GLY A 336 20.45 0.96 4.65
CA GLY A 336 19.96 0.83 6.02
C GLY A 336 20.64 1.80 6.99
N VAL A 337 21.96 1.89 6.91
CA VAL A 337 22.75 2.84 7.70
C VAL A 337 22.39 4.28 7.32
N PHE A 338 22.36 4.59 6.02
CA PHE A 338 22.10 5.95 5.56
C PHE A 338 20.69 6.44 5.90
N LEU A 339 19.65 5.61 5.67
CA LEU A 339 18.27 6.04 5.89
C LEU A 339 17.85 5.96 7.35
N PHE A 340 18.20 4.87 8.03
CA PHE A 340 17.66 4.53 9.34
C PHE A 340 18.68 4.57 10.48
N ASN A 341 19.96 4.82 10.18
CA ASN A 341 21.08 4.66 11.12
C ASN A 341 21.08 3.26 11.77
N ASN A 342 20.77 2.23 10.96
CA ASN A 342 20.63 0.86 11.42
C ASN A 342 21.16 -0.13 10.38
N GLU A 343 22.28 -0.80 10.69
CA GLU A 343 22.92 -1.76 9.79
C GLU A 343 22.06 -3.02 9.61
N GLU A 344 21.35 -3.42 10.63
CA GLU A 344 20.51 -4.61 10.61
C GLU A 344 19.32 -4.45 9.65
N ALA A 345 18.72 -3.24 9.60
CA ALA A 345 17.68 -2.91 8.61
C ALA A 345 18.19 -3.09 7.17
N GLY A 346 19.45 -2.70 6.93
CA GLY A 346 20.10 -2.92 5.65
C GLY A 346 20.40 -4.38 5.35
N THR A 347 20.80 -5.16 6.36
CA THR A 347 21.00 -6.61 6.21
C THR A 347 19.69 -7.32 5.83
N TYR A 348 18.59 -7.02 6.53
CA TYR A 348 17.29 -7.57 6.16
C TYR A 348 16.79 -7.06 4.81
N LEU A 349 17.14 -5.83 4.41
CA LEU A 349 16.83 -5.32 3.07
C LEU A 349 17.54 -6.14 1.99
N THR A 350 18.83 -6.42 2.16
CA THR A 350 19.59 -7.28 1.24
C THR A 350 18.98 -8.68 1.18
N MET A 351 18.71 -9.30 2.34
CA MET A 351 18.14 -10.65 2.42
C MET A 351 16.74 -10.74 1.78
N SER A 352 15.95 -9.69 1.85
CA SER A 352 14.56 -9.68 1.38
C SER A 352 14.36 -8.98 0.02
N ALA A 353 15.41 -8.48 -0.60
CA ALA A 353 15.31 -7.76 -1.88
C ALA A 353 14.62 -8.59 -2.99
N PHE A 354 14.87 -9.91 -3.03
CA PHE A 354 14.23 -10.81 -4.00
C PHE A 354 12.70 -10.85 -3.90
N LEU A 355 12.14 -10.49 -2.74
CA LEU A 355 10.68 -10.44 -2.53
C LEU A 355 9.98 -9.43 -3.43
N MET A 356 10.68 -8.38 -3.90
CA MET A 356 10.08 -7.35 -4.74
C MET A 356 9.43 -7.93 -6.00
N VAL A 357 10.02 -8.96 -6.57
CA VAL A 357 9.53 -9.58 -7.81
C VAL A 357 8.21 -10.34 -7.57
N PRO A 358 8.14 -11.35 -6.70
CA PRO A 358 6.89 -12.05 -6.45
C PRO A 358 5.81 -11.14 -5.83
N MET A 359 6.18 -10.14 -5.01
CA MET A 359 5.23 -9.17 -4.45
C MET A 359 4.59 -8.31 -5.53
N GLY A 360 5.37 -7.79 -6.47
CA GLY A 360 4.86 -7.02 -7.59
C GLY A 360 3.95 -7.86 -8.50
N LEU A 361 4.35 -9.09 -8.81
CA LEU A 361 3.56 -10.01 -9.62
C LEU A 361 2.27 -10.47 -8.92
N ALA A 362 2.31 -10.74 -7.61
CA ALA A 362 1.13 -11.08 -6.82
C ALA A 362 0.12 -9.93 -6.82
N GLN A 363 0.59 -8.70 -6.63
CA GLN A 363 -0.25 -7.50 -6.61
C GLN A 363 -0.95 -7.27 -7.94
N ILE A 364 -0.21 -7.30 -9.05
CA ILE A 364 -0.78 -7.02 -10.36
C ILE A 364 -1.68 -8.15 -10.85
N SER A 365 -1.29 -9.42 -10.63
CA SER A 365 -2.11 -10.56 -11.03
C SER A 365 -3.43 -10.62 -10.26
N SER A 366 -3.43 -10.27 -8.97
CA SER A 366 -4.66 -10.12 -8.18
C SER A 366 -5.55 -9.00 -8.74
N SER A 367 -4.97 -7.86 -9.11
CA SER A 367 -5.70 -6.74 -9.73
C SER A 367 -6.31 -7.15 -11.07
N VAL A 368 -5.59 -7.90 -11.89
CA VAL A 368 -6.08 -8.43 -13.17
C VAL A 368 -7.23 -9.42 -12.94
N LEU A 369 -7.10 -10.37 -12.00
CA LEU A 369 -8.19 -11.30 -11.66
C LEU A 369 -9.46 -10.56 -11.23
N ASN A 370 -9.30 -9.51 -10.43
CA ASN A 370 -10.43 -8.67 -10.01
C ASN A 370 -11.07 -7.96 -11.21
N ALA A 371 -10.27 -7.47 -12.17
CA ALA A 371 -10.78 -6.80 -13.37
C ALA A 371 -11.59 -7.71 -14.30
N ILE A 372 -11.23 -9.00 -14.35
CA ILE A 372 -11.93 -10.00 -15.19
C ILE A 372 -13.06 -10.74 -14.44
N GLY A 373 -13.51 -10.21 -13.28
CA GLY A 373 -14.64 -10.75 -12.53
C GLY A 373 -14.33 -12.02 -11.71
N LEU A 374 -13.05 -12.22 -11.35
CA LEU A 374 -12.60 -13.37 -10.56
C LEU A 374 -12.19 -12.99 -9.13
N GLU A 375 -12.82 -11.95 -8.55
CA GLU A 375 -12.48 -11.41 -7.23
C GLU A 375 -12.49 -12.49 -6.13
N MET A 376 -13.51 -13.34 -6.11
CA MET A 376 -13.64 -14.42 -5.13
C MET A 376 -12.53 -15.47 -5.26
N LYS A 377 -12.04 -15.73 -6.49
CA LYS A 377 -10.92 -16.64 -6.71
C LYS A 377 -9.62 -16.00 -6.28
N SER A 378 -9.41 -14.71 -6.59
CA SER A 378 -8.27 -13.94 -6.11
C SER A 378 -8.21 -13.92 -4.58
N LEU A 379 -9.35 -13.72 -3.91
CA LEU A 379 -9.44 -13.76 -2.45
C LEU A 379 -9.12 -15.15 -1.89
N LYS A 380 -9.64 -16.23 -2.49
CA LYS A 380 -9.32 -17.61 -2.07
C LYS A 380 -7.83 -17.90 -2.23
N ASN A 381 -7.22 -17.50 -3.34
CA ASN A 381 -5.79 -17.67 -3.58
C ASN A 381 -4.96 -16.93 -2.53
N TYR A 382 -5.33 -15.67 -2.22
CA TYR A 382 -4.69 -14.90 -1.15
C TYR A 382 -4.86 -15.56 0.23
N ALA A 383 -6.07 -16.01 0.58
CA ALA A 383 -6.34 -16.66 1.85
C ALA A 383 -5.53 -17.95 2.03
N LEU A 384 -5.42 -18.78 0.97
CA LEU A 384 -4.60 -19.99 0.99
C LEU A 384 -3.11 -19.66 1.17
N SER A 385 -2.63 -18.63 0.49
CA SER A 385 -1.24 -18.15 0.65
C SER A 385 -1.00 -17.55 2.04
N ALA A 386 -2.00 -16.88 2.62
CA ALA A 386 -1.94 -16.33 3.97
C ALA A 386 -1.88 -17.44 5.05
N LEU A 387 -2.49 -18.59 4.82
CA LEU A 387 -2.33 -19.75 5.71
C LEU A 387 -0.88 -20.22 5.77
N PHE A 388 -0.18 -20.26 4.63
CA PHE A 388 1.25 -20.59 4.61
C PHE A 388 2.07 -19.56 5.40
N LEU A 389 1.83 -18.27 5.18
CA LEU A 389 2.47 -17.20 5.94
C LEU A 389 2.20 -17.38 7.45
N PHE A 390 0.96 -17.67 7.83
CA PHE A 390 0.59 -17.88 9.22
C PHE A 390 1.32 -19.10 9.83
N MET A 391 1.43 -20.21 9.11
CA MET A 391 2.22 -21.37 9.55
C MET A 391 3.70 -21.00 9.75
N CYS A 392 4.29 -20.26 8.80
CA CYS A 392 5.68 -19.81 8.95
C CYS A 392 5.87 -18.95 10.19
N ILE A 393 4.98 -17.97 10.42
CA ILE A 393 5.07 -17.05 11.57
C ILE A 393 4.81 -17.76 12.90
N TYR A 394 4.00 -18.81 12.90
CA TYR A 394 3.67 -19.53 14.13
C TYR A 394 4.76 -20.52 14.54
N PHE A 395 5.35 -21.27 13.61
CA PHE A 395 6.27 -22.36 13.91
C PHE A 395 7.76 -21.97 13.74
N LEU A 396 8.12 -21.22 12.72
CA LEU A 396 9.53 -20.97 12.37
C LEU A 396 10.25 -19.94 13.25
N PRO A 397 9.62 -18.96 13.90
CA PRO A 397 10.37 -17.97 14.70
C PRO A 397 11.21 -18.59 15.81
N LYS A 398 10.77 -19.72 16.39
CA LYS A 398 11.54 -20.45 17.41
C LYS A 398 12.92 -20.91 16.90
N TYR A 399 13.06 -21.15 15.57
CA TYR A 399 14.30 -21.68 14.98
C TYR A 399 15.07 -20.65 14.16
N LEU A 400 14.37 -19.73 13.51
CA LEU A 400 14.93 -18.80 12.51
C LEU A 400 14.80 -17.33 12.93
N GLY A 401 14.27 -17.07 14.12
CA GLY A 401 14.03 -15.70 14.57
C GLY A 401 13.17 -14.91 13.57
N VAL A 402 13.55 -13.66 13.32
CA VAL A 402 12.80 -12.77 12.44
C VAL A 402 12.86 -13.15 10.95
N VAL A 403 13.82 -13.97 10.53
CA VAL A 403 13.93 -14.46 9.15
C VAL A 403 12.68 -15.29 8.77
N ALA A 404 12.03 -15.92 9.75
CA ALA A 404 10.74 -16.59 9.57
C ALA A 404 9.67 -15.71 8.92
N LEU A 405 9.66 -14.40 9.25
CA LEU A 405 8.75 -13.42 8.64
C LEU A 405 9.08 -13.21 7.16
N ILE A 406 10.37 -13.10 6.81
CA ILE A 406 10.82 -12.93 5.42
C ILE A 406 10.42 -14.16 4.59
N ILE A 407 10.63 -15.37 5.11
CA ILE A 407 10.24 -16.63 4.47
C ILE A 407 8.71 -16.71 4.30
N GLY A 408 7.97 -16.35 5.33
CA GLY A 408 6.51 -16.32 5.27
C GLY A 408 5.97 -15.36 4.22
N MET A 409 6.54 -14.15 4.13
CA MET A 409 6.18 -13.15 3.13
C MET A 409 6.58 -13.58 1.71
N ALA A 410 7.70 -14.28 1.58
CA ALA A 410 8.10 -14.91 0.33
C ALA A 410 7.05 -15.93 -0.13
N GLY A 411 6.69 -16.85 0.75
CA GLY A 411 5.68 -17.87 0.46
C GLY A 411 4.33 -17.27 0.12
N LEU A 412 3.85 -16.31 0.89
CA LEU A 412 2.61 -15.57 0.58
C LEU A 412 2.63 -15.04 -0.86
N SER A 413 3.69 -14.34 -1.24
CA SER A 413 3.78 -13.68 -2.54
C SER A 413 3.97 -14.68 -3.69
N ILE A 414 4.82 -15.68 -3.51
CA ILE A 414 5.10 -16.73 -4.52
C ILE A 414 3.85 -17.58 -4.75
N ILE A 415 3.23 -18.09 -3.68
CA ILE A 415 2.03 -18.95 -3.78
C ILE A 415 0.89 -18.17 -4.41
N THR A 416 0.65 -16.92 -3.99
CA THR A 416 -0.37 -16.06 -4.60
C THR A 416 -0.12 -15.89 -6.10
N THR A 417 1.13 -15.60 -6.51
CA THR A 417 1.50 -15.43 -7.92
C THR A 417 1.25 -16.72 -8.71
N ILE A 418 1.69 -17.86 -8.20
CA ILE A 418 1.53 -19.16 -8.86
C ILE A 418 0.04 -19.48 -9.05
N LEU A 419 -0.78 -19.34 -8.00
CA LEU A 419 -2.21 -19.63 -8.05
C LEU A 419 -2.94 -18.66 -9.01
N ASN A 420 -2.59 -17.39 -9.01
CA ASN A 420 -3.17 -16.41 -9.91
C ASN A 420 -2.77 -16.70 -11.36
N PHE A 421 -1.51 -17.03 -11.64
CA PHE A 421 -1.03 -17.41 -12.97
C PHE A 421 -1.69 -18.69 -13.47
N TYR A 422 -1.88 -19.67 -12.59
CA TYR A 422 -2.64 -20.88 -12.91
C TYR A 422 -4.07 -20.54 -13.37
N MET A 423 -4.76 -19.64 -12.67
CA MET A 423 -6.10 -19.19 -13.05
C MET A 423 -6.13 -18.47 -14.40
N LEU A 424 -5.14 -17.60 -14.66
CA LEU A 424 -5.01 -16.89 -15.95
C LEU A 424 -4.68 -17.87 -17.09
N LYS A 425 -3.80 -18.85 -16.84
CA LYS A 425 -3.45 -19.91 -17.79
C LYS A 425 -4.67 -20.78 -18.14
N LYS A 426 -5.45 -21.20 -17.15
CA LYS A 426 -6.67 -21.99 -17.36
C LYS A 426 -7.68 -21.26 -18.23
N ARG A 427 -7.66 -19.93 -18.25
CA ARG A 427 -8.50 -19.10 -19.12
C ARG A 427 -7.84 -18.72 -20.46
N ASN A 428 -6.67 -19.28 -20.79
CA ASN A 428 -5.87 -18.93 -21.97
C ASN A 428 -5.54 -17.42 -22.08
N LEU A 429 -5.40 -16.72 -20.94
CA LEU A 429 -5.08 -15.31 -20.87
C LEU A 429 -3.60 -15.05 -20.55
N LEU A 430 -2.84 -16.06 -20.16
CA LEU A 430 -1.41 -15.97 -19.87
C LEU A 430 -0.59 -16.44 -21.06
N SER A 431 0.40 -15.64 -21.46
CA SER A 431 1.38 -16.02 -22.48
C SER A 431 2.59 -16.68 -21.84
N PRO A 432 3.14 -17.74 -22.46
CA PRO A 432 4.41 -18.35 -22.01
C PRO A 432 5.59 -17.36 -21.97
N LYS A 433 5.52 -16.29 -22.76
CA LYS A 433 6.56 -15.23 -22.82
C LYS A 433 6.80 -14.55 -21.48
N ILE A 434 5.82 -14.55 -20.56
CA ILE A 434 6.00 -13.94 -19.23
C ILE A 434 7.09 -14.65 -18.41
N TYR A 435 7.22 -15.98 -18.56
CA TYR A 435 8.24 -16.75 -17.87
C TYR A 435 9.64 -16.46 -18.42
N SER A 436 9.77 -16.31 -19.74
CA SER A 436 11.05 -15.91 -20.36
C SER A 436 11.42 -14.46 -19.98
N THR A 437 10.45 -13.54 -19.95
CA THR A 437 10.66 -12.16 -19.47
C THR A 437 11.19 -12.17 -18.03
N LEU A 438 10.56 -12.94 -17.13
CA LEU A 438 10.99 -13.04 -15.73
C LEU A 438 12.42 -13.59 -15.62
N LEU A 439 12.73 -14.65 -16.35
CA LEU A 439 14.03 -15.29 -16.30
C LEU A 439 15.13 -14.35 -16.85
N ILE A 440 14.88 -13.71 -17.99
CA ILE A 440 15.80 -12.72 -18.58
C ILE A 440 16.05 -11.57 -17.60
N MET A 441 15.01 -11.02 -16.97
CA MET A 441 15.13 -9.92 -16.03
C MET A 441 15.93 -10.30 -14.78
N LEU A 442 15.78 -11.54 -14.28
CA LEU A 442 16.60 -12.05 -13.18
C LEU A 442 18.07 -12.23 -13.59
N ILE A 443 18.33 -12.73 -14.80
CA ILE A 443 19.70 -12.86 -15.33
C ILE A 443 20.35 -11.47 -15.47
N ILE A 444 19.64 -10.48 -16.00
CA ILE A 444 20.13 -9.11 -16.16
C ILE A 444 20.41 -8.45 -14.79
N SER A 445 19.67 -8.82 -13.76
CA SER A 445 19.87 -8.27 -12.42
C SER A 445 21.26 -8.60 -11.84
N ALA A 446 21.87 -9.74 -12.18
CA ALA A 446 23.16 -10.15 -11.64
C ALA A 446 24.32 -9.25 -12.10
N PRO A 447 24.57 -9.01 -13.42
CA PRO A 447 25.63 -8.11 -13.85
C PRO A 447 25.36 -6.66 -13.41
N SER A 448 24.10 -6.22 -13.37
CA SER A 448 23.75 -4.88 -12.86
C SER A 448 24.08 -4.73 -11.37
N ALA A 449 23.91 -5.78 -10.57
CA ALA A 449 24.30 -5.80 -9.16
C ALA A 449 25.82 -5.69 -8.99
N LEU A 450 26.58 -6.47 -9.77
CA LEU A 450 28.05 -6.42 -9.75
C LEU A 450 28.58 -5.05 -10.15
N LEU A 451 28.04 -4.45 -11.22
CA LEU A 451 28.40 -3.11 -11.66
C LEU A 451 28.10 -2.06 -10.57
N SER A 452 26.93 -2.12 -9.99
CA SER A 452 26.52 -1.21 -8.90
C SER A 452 27.45 -1.32 -7.69
N ARG A 453 27.84 -2.55 -7.30
CA ARG A 453 28.79 -2.80 -6.21
C ARG A 453 30.17 -2.23 -6.50
N PHE A 454 30.67 -2.48 -7.70
CA PHE A 454 31.99 -2.00 -8.14
C PHE A 454 32.06 -0.47 -8.06
N ILE A 455 31.06 0.20 -8.64
CA ILE A 455 30.97 1.66 -8.63
C ILE A 455 30.83 2.21 -7.21
N PHE A 456 29.99 1.59 -6.38
CA PHE A 456 29.85 1.99 -5.01
C PHE A 456 31.17 1.91 -4.24
N ASN A 457 31.91 0.80 -4.38
CA ASN A 457 33.19 0.61 -3.69
C ASN A 457 34.27 1.64 -4.10
N ILE A 458 34.24 2.08 -5.35
CA ILE A 458 35.14 3.14 -5.84
C ILE A 458 34.70 4.48 -5.27
N LEU A 459 33.43 4.86 -5.47
CA LEU A 459 32.94 6.20 -5.11
C LEU A 459 32.94 6.42 -3.60
N ASN A 460 32.66 5.41 -2.79
CA ASN A 460 32.60 5.53 -1.34
C ASN A 460 33.96 5.86 -0.70
N ARG A 461 35.06 5.78 -1.49
CA ARG A 461 36.40 6.20 -1.03
C ARG A 461 36.65 7.70 -1.20
N PHE A 462 35.94 8.34 -2.15
CA PHE A 462 36.23 9.71 -2.59
C PHE A 462 35.09 10.70 -2.31
N VAL A 463 33.84 10.22 -2.16
CA VAL A 463 32.67 11.07 -2.00
C VAL A 463 31.80 10.61 -0.82
N PRO A 464 31.02 11.53 -0.21
CA PRO A 464 30.11 11.20 0.88
C PRO A 464 29.14 10.07 0.51
N LEU A 465 28.72 9.30 1.51
CA LEU A 465 27.86 8.11 1.38
C LEU A 465 26.58 8.39 0.56
N PHE A 466 25.97 9.57 0.73
CA PHE A 466 24.77 9.98 -0.05
C PHE A 466 25.01 9.96 -1.57
N PHE A 467 26.11 10.57 -2.03
CA PHE A 467 26.42 10.64 -3.46
C PHE A 467 26.83 9.27 -4.01
N SER A 468 27.61 8.51 -3.24
CA SER A 468 28.01 7.14 -3.62
C SER A 468 26.81 6.24 -3.80
N LEU A 469 25.83 6.28 -2.87
CA LEU A 469 24.59 5.52 -2.95
C LEU A 469 23.71 5.98 -4.12
N SER A 470 23.55 7.29 -4.28
CA SER A 470 22.69 7.86 -5.32
C SER A 470 23.20 7.51 -6.72
N ILE A 471 24.48 7.72 -6.98
CA ILE A 471 25.11 7.44 -8.27
C ILE A 471 25.07 5.92 -8.56
N SER A 472 25.49 5.09 -7.61
CA SER A 472 25.49 3.63 -7.78
C SER A 472 24.08 3.06 -7.97
N GLY A 473 23.08 3.61 -7.25
CA GLY A 473 21.68 3.25 -7.43
C GLY A 473 21.13 3.65 -8.79
N ILE A 474 21.42 4.87 -9.25
CA ILE A 474 21.01 5.33 -10.59
C ILE A 474 21.64 4.46 -11.68
N ILE A 475 22.93 4.14 -11.58
CA ILE A 475 23.62 3.28 -12.54
C ILE A 475 23.03 1.87 -12.52
N SER A 476 22.68 1.34 -11.35
CA SER A 476 21.98 0.05 -11.26
C SER A 476 20.67 0.07 -12.04
N VAL A 477 19.85 1.10 -11.87
CA VAL A 477 18.58 1.27 -12.59
C VAL A 477 18.78 1.40 -14.09
N LEU A 478 19.74 2.24 -14.49
CA LEU A 478 20.05 2.47 -15.92
C LEU A 478 20.62 1.22 -16.58
N SER A 479 21.49 0.45 -15.90
CA SER A 479 22.05 -0.79 -16.44
C SER A 479 20.99 -1.85 -16.67
N VAL A 480 20.04 -2.04 -15.72
CA VAL A 480 18.90 -2.93 -15.94
C VAL A 480 18.05 -2.46 -17.11
N GLY A 481 17.78 -1.16 -17.21
CA GLY A 481 17.03 -0.57 -18.32
C GLY A 481 17.70 -0.81 -19.68
N LEU A 482 19.00 -0.53 -19.80
CA LEU A 482 19.77 -0.73 -21.03
C LEU A 482 19.84 -2.21 -21.40
N LEU A 483 20.19 -3.09 -20.46
CA LEU A 483 20.27 -4.52 -20.72
C LEU A 483 18.91 -5.12 -21.10
N SER A 484 17.82 -4.64 -20.52
CA SER A 484 16.46 -5.08 -20.90
C SER A 484 16.08 -4.66 -22.32
N MET A 485 16.57 -3.50 -22.80
CA MET A 485 16.38 -3.06 -24.19
C MET A 485 17.19 -3.94 -25.17
N VAL A 486 18.44 -4.23 -24.84
CA VAL A 486 19.33 -5.08 -25.67
C VAL A 486 18.81 -6.51 -25.75
N SER A 487 18.31 -7.05 -24.65
CA SER A 487 17.76 -8.42 -24.58
C SER A 487 16.37 -8.56 -25.23
N ASN A 488 15.88 -7.53 -25.90
CA ASN A 488 14.58 -7.55 -26.61
C ASN A 488 13.40 -8.05 -25.72
N VAL A 489 13.40 -7.68 -24.45
CA VAL A 489 12.25 -7.95 -23.57
C VAL A 489 11.04 -7.23 -24.18
N GLY A 490 10.10 -7.99 -24.74
CA GLY A 490 9.10 -7.53 -25.72
C GLY A 490 8.22 -6.37 -25.25
N GLU A 491 8.03 -6.24 -23.94
CA GLU A 491 7.23 -5.19 -23.32
C GLU A 491 7.96 -3.82 -23.33
N VAL A 492 9.28 -3.80 -23.25
CA VAL A 492 10.09 -2.56 -23.28
C VAL A 492 10.19 -2.02 -24.70
N ARG A 493 10.26 -2.90 -25.69
CA ARG A 493 10.32 -2.53 -27.12
C ARG A 493 9.10 -1.73 -27.60
N LEU A 494 7.91 -2.04 -27.07
CA LEU A 494 6.68 -1.32 -27.40
C LEU A 494 6.69 0.15 -26.94
N PHE A 495 7.38 0.47 -25.86
CA PHE A 495 7.52 1.86 -25.39
C PHE A 495 8.49 2.67 -26.24
N THR A 496 9.58 2.05 -26.72
CA THR A 496 10.62 2.74 -27.48
C THR A 496 10.21 2.97 -28.94
N ILE A 497 9.62 1.98 -29.59
CA ILE A 497 9.26 2.05 -31.03
C ILE A 497 8.03 2.94 -31.27
N LYS A 498 7.02 2.94 -30.40
CA LYS A 498 5.88 3.85 -30.52
C LYS A 498 6.23 5.31 -30.33
N LYS A 499 7.24 5.62 -29.51
CA LYS A 499 7.72 7.00 -29.31
C LYS A 499 8.58 7.48 -30.51
N LEU A 500 9.35 6.61 -31.12
CA LEU A 500 10.14 6.95 -32.31
C LEU A 500 9.27 7.13 -33.55
N LYS A 501 8.27 6.26 -33.77
CA LYS A 501 7.31 6.42 -34.89
C LYS A 501 6.37 7.63 -34.75
N LYS A 502 6.15 8.17 -33.55
CA LYS A 502 5.38 9.41 -33.32
C LYS A 502 6.22 10.68 -33.49
N LYS A 503 7.55 10.58 -33.61
CA LYS A 503 8.45 11.71 -33.90
C LYS A 503 8.84 11.79 -35.38
N THR A 504 8.52 10.77 -36.17
CA THR A 504 8.82 10.69 -37.61
C THR A 504 7.55 10.68 -38.48
N ALA A 505 6.39 10.88 -37.93
CA ALA A 505 5.12 11.21 -38.57
C ALA A 505 4.59 12.54 -37.98
#